data_05ef0d32661eb6a5aab4eef65b58bc77
#
_entry.id   05ef0d32661eb6a5aab4eef65b58bc77
#
_cell.length_a   1.000
_cell.length_b   1.000
_cell.length_c   1.000
_cell.angle_alpha   90.00
_cell.angle_beta   90.00
_cell.angle_gamma   90.00
#
_symmetry.space_group_name_H-M   'P 1'
#
loop_
_entity.id
_entity.type
_entity.pdbx_description
1 polymer ?
#
loop_
_entity_poly.entity_id
_entity_poly.type
_entity_poly.pdbx_seq_one_letter_code
_entity_poly.pdbx_strand_id
1 'polypeptide(L)'
;MATTLDEQLTKYLTDAHSIEEQALVQMRLAPRIAGDDSLAAIFREHCAETERHERRTRERLEARDAAPSRLKEVVMKAGGVGFALFASSQPDTPGKLVAHAYSYEHLELASYELLIRVAERAGDEDTAAAARAIRDEEDAMGRRLADNFDGAVEASLRAKRSDDPERDLVKYLADAHAIEAQAIQLLERAPKLAGDAELEQIYRRHLVQTLDQQRTVAERLYAVGGSPNKLKDAAMRLGALNWGTFFQSHPDTPGKLAAFSYAFEHLEIGGYELLRRVATRAGDDETARMAETIAGEERAAAAQIAGAWDRAVDASLREVGVGAGA
;
A
#
# COMPACT_ATOMS: atom_id res chain seq x y z
N MET A 1 -2.00 -13.53 -30.16
CA MET A 1 -1.86 -14.91 -29.68
C MET A 1 -2.39 -14.93 -28.25
N ALA A 2 -3.08 -15.98 -27.83
CA ALA A 2 -3.47 -16.10 -26.43
C ALA A 2 -2.18 -16.23 -25.59
N THR A 3 -2.13 -15.53 -24.48
CA THR A 3 -0.99 -15.57 -23.55
C THR A 3 -1.03 -16.90 -22.80
N THR A 4 0.10 -17.54 -22.59
CA THR A 4 0.18 -18.79 -21.84
C THR A 4 0.25 -18.53 -20.34
N LEU A 5 -0.09 -19.52 -19.51
CA LEU A 5 0.06 -19.44 -18.05
C LEU A 5 1.52 -19.23 -17.65
N ASP A 6 2.45 -19.85 -18.36
CA ASP A 6 3.89 -19.72 -18.17
C ASP A 6 4.41 -18.29 -18.44
N GLU A 7 3.91 -17.66 -19.50
CA GLU A 7 4.18 -16.23 -19.78
C GLU A 7 3.59 -15.33 -18.71
N GLN A 8 2.41 -15.65 -18.14
CA GLN A 8 1.84 -14.90 -17.03
C GLN A 8 2.67 -15.07 -15.77
N LEU A 9 3.11 -16.28 -15.44
CA LEU A 9 3.99 -16.50 -14.29
C LEU A 9 5.28 -15.66 -14.41
N THR A 10 5.91 -15.67 -15.57
CA THR A 10 7.11 -14.84 -15.83
C THR A 10 6.81 -13.35 -15.65
N LYS A 11 5.63 -12.89 -16.06
CA LYS A 11 5.19 -11.50 -15.89
C LYS A 11 4.97 -11.14 -14.43
N TYR A 12 4.26 -11.97 -13.65
CA TYR A 12 4.04 -11.73 -12.22
C TYR A 12 5.36 -11.73 -11.44
N LEU A 13 6.28 -12.63 -11.77
CA LEU A 13 7.62 -12.65 -11.19
C LEU A 13 8.44 -11.40 -11.54
N THR A 14 8.32 -10.91 -12.80
CA THR A 14 8.94 -9.63 -13.21
C THR A 14 8.34 -8.43 -12.47
N ASP A 15 7.03 -8.46 -12.22
CA ASP A 15 6.35 -7.40 -11.46
C ASP A 15 6.84 -7.40 -9.99
N ALA A 16 6.90 -8.57 -9.35
CA ALA A 16 7.42 -8.72 -7.98
C ALA A 16 8.88 -8.23 -7.88
N HIS A 17 9.76 -8.66 -8.80
CA HIS A 17 11.16 -8.19 -8.84
C HIS A 17 11.25 -6.65 -8.98
N SER A 18 10.39 -6.05 -9.80
CA SER A 18 10.39 -4.59 -10.00
C SER A 18 9.92 -3.84 -8.75
N ILE A 19 9.01 -4.42 -7.95
CA ILE A 19 8.55 -3.88 -6.67
C ILE A 19 9.71 -3.92 -5.67
N GLU A 20 10.45 -5.03 -5.57
CA GLU A 20 11.64 -5.14 -4.71
C GLU A 20 12.71 -4.10 -5.06
N GLU A 21 12.96 -3.84 -6.35
CA GLU A 21 13.90 -2.80 -6.75
C GLU A 21 13.45 -1.40 -6.33
N GLN A 22 12.14 -1.14 -6.35
CA GLN A 22 11.59 0.13 -5.84
C GLN A 22 11.71 0.21 -4.33
N ALA A 23 11.40 -0.88 -3.59
CA ALA A 23 11.56 -0.97 -2.15
C ALA A 23 13.01 -0.69 -1.73
N LEU A 24 13.99 -1.26 -2.41
CA LEU A 24 15.42 -1.02 -2.13
C LEU A 24 15.79 0.46 -2.19
N VAL A 25 15.25 1.22 -3.16
CA VAL A 25 15.50 2.67 -3.24
C VAL A 25 14.95 3.37 -2.01
N GLN A 26 13.75 3.00 -1.56
CA GLN A 26 13.11 3.58 -0.38
C GLN A 26 13.86 3.19 0.90
N MET A 27 14.16 1.90 1.09
CA MET A 27 14.83 1.38 2.28
C MET A 27 16.24 1.91 2.47
N ARG A 28 16.98 2.21 1.41
CA ARG A 28 18.31 2.86 1.47
C ARG A 28 18.23 4.32 1.96
N LEU A 29 17.11 4.99 1.75
CA LEU A 29 16.89 6.38 2.14
C LEU A 29 16.21 6.50 3.51
N ALA A 30 15.31 5.58 3.84
CA ALA A 30 14.48 5.58 5.04
C ALA A 30 15.27 5.79 6.35
N PRO A 31 16.42 5.12 6.60
CA PRO A 31 17.19 5.33 7.84
C PRO A 31 17.65 6.77 8.09
N ARG A 32 17.83 7.55 7.01
CA ARG A 32 18.31 8.95 7.11
C ARG A 32 17.19 9.91 7.49
N ILE A 33 15.94 9.54 7.26
CA ILE A 33 14.76 10.38 7.48
C ILE A 33 13.83 9.82 8.57
N ALA A 34 14.21 8.70 9.18
CA ALA A 34 13.41 8.04 10.22
C ALA A 34 13.26 8.87 11.51
N GLY A 35 14.17 9.84 11.77
CA GLY A 35 14.09 10.75 12.91
C GLY A 35 14.28 10.11 14.28
N ASP A 36 14.58 8.82 14.32
CA ASP A 36 14.78 8.01 15.52
C ASP A 36 15.72 6.83 15.21
N ASP A 37 16.65 6.53 16.13
CA ASP A 37 17.67 5.50 15.91
C ASP A 37 17.09 4.08 15.86
N SER A 38 16.03 3.80 16.61
CA SER A 38 15.36 2.50 16.62
C SER A 38 14.63 2.27 15.31
N LEU A 39 13.88 3.26 14.81
CA LEU A 39 13.25 3.20 13.49
C LEU A 39 14.31 3.07 12.38
N ALA A 40 15.39 3.84 12.45
CA ALA A 40 16.49 3.74 11.51
C ALA A 40 17.16 2.35 11.51
N ALA A 41 17.23 1.68 12.66
CA ALA A 41 17.74 0.31 12.76
C ALA A 41 16.81 -0.68 12.07
N ILE A 42 15.49 -0.58 12.28
CA ILE A 42 14.47 -1.41 11.61
C ILE A 42 14.61 -1.30 10.09
N PHE A 43 14.68 -0.08 9.54
CA PHE A 43 14.82 0.13 8.09
C PHE A 43 16.16 -0.38 7.54
N ARG A 44 17.27 -0.29 8.29
CA ARG A 44 18.56 -0.87 7.85
C ARG A 44 18.52 -2.40 7.79
N GLU A 45 17.89 -3.01 8.78
CA GLU A 45 17.72 -4.46 8.84
C GLU A 45 16.84 -4.95 7.68
N HIS A 46 15.71 -4.30 7.47
CA HIS A 46 14.82 -4.63 6.36
C HIS A 46 15.45 -4.36 4.99
N CYS A 47 16.25 -3.32 4.83
CA CYS A 47 17.01 -3.10 3.59
C CYS A 47 17.87 -4.32 3.21
N ALA A 48 18.49 -4.99 4.18
CA ALA A 48 19.24 -6.21 3.92
C ALA A 48 18.33 -7.41 3.62
N GLU A 49 17.11 -7.44 4.14
CA GLU A 49 16.08 -8.44 3.78
C GLU A 49 15.65 -8.24 2.32
N THR A 50 15.27 -7.02 1.94
CA THR A 50 14.87 -6.65 0.56
C THR A 50 15.98 -6.93 -0.47
N GLU A 51 17.28 -6.74 -0.11
CA GLU A 51 18.40 -7.14 -0.98
C GLU A 51 18.46 -8.66 -1.22
N ARG A 52 18.00 -9.48 -0.25
CA ARG A 52 17.87 -10.94 -0.45
C ARG A 52 16.66 -11.28 -1.31
N HIS A 53 15.53 -10.59 -1.13
CA HIS A 53 14.30 -10.78 -1.91
C HIS A 53 14.54 -10.49 -3.38
N GLU A 54 15.17 -9.35 -3.68
CA GLU A 54 15.54 -8.96 -5.04
C GLU A 54 16.43 -10.01 -5.72
N ARG A 55 17.44 -10.53 -5.01
CA ARG A 55 18.28 -11.62 -5.56
C ARG A 55 17.49 -12.90 -5.81
N ARG A 56 16.60 -13.30 -4.88
CA ARG A 56 15.76 -14.51 -5.04
C ARG A 56 14.81 -14.39 -6.22
N THR A 57 14.17 -13.24 -6.40
CA THR A 57 13.27 -13.02 -7.55
C THR A 57 14.05 -13.00 -8.87
N ARG A 58 15.24 -12.43 -8.90
CA ARG A 58 16.14 -12.46 -10.06
C ARG A 58 16.57 -13.88 -10.41
N GLU A 59 17.02 -14.68 -9.43
CA GLU A 59 17.40 -16.07 -9.62
C GLU A 59 16.24 -16.91 -10.20
N ARG A 60 15.00 -16.64 -9.77
CA ARG A 60 13.82 -17.31 -10.32
C ARG A 60 13.53 -16.87 -11.76
N LEU A 61 13.74 -15.60 -12.12
CA LEU A 61 13.65 -15.13 -13.50
C LEU A 61 14.68 -15.80 -14.39
N GLU A 62 15.95 -15.85 -13.95
CA GLU A 62 17.04 -16.49 -14.68
C GLU A 62 16.78 -17.99 -14.90
N ALA A 63 16.23 -18.70 -13.91
CA ALA A 63 15.84 -20.10 -14.02
C ALA A 63 14.72 -20.35 -15.05
N ARG A 64 14.04 -19.31 -15.49
CA ARG A 64 12.99 -19.34 -16.54
C ARG A 64 13.47 -18.75 -17.86
N ASP A 65 14.79 -18.60 -18.04
CA ASP A 65 15.37 -17.91 -19.22
C ASP A 65 14.82 -16.50 -19.45
N ALA A 66 14.38 -15.84 -18.37
CA ALA A 66 13.86 -14.48 -18.39
C ALA A 66 14.84 -13.50 -17.73
N ALA A 67 14.74 -12.23 -18.10
CA ALA A 67 15.57 -11.18 -17.52
C ALA A 67 14.67 -10.06 -16.92
N PRO A 68 15.15 -9.37 -15.87
CA PRO A 68 14.48 -8.19 -15.35
C PRO A 68 14.18 -7.15 -16.43
N SER A 69 13.07 -6.44 -16.31
CA SER A 69 12.67 -5.44 -17.30
C SER A 69 13.34 -4.10 -17.03
N ARG A 70 14.39 -3.77 -17.78
CA ARG A 70 15.13 -2.51 -17.64
C ARG A 70 14.24 -1.26 -17.68
N LEU A 71 13.17 -1.28 -18.47
CA LEU A 71 12.25 -0.14 -18.55
C LEU A 71 11.42 -0.01 -17.26
N LYS A 72 10.88 -1.13 -16.73
CA LYS A 72 10.18 -1.15 -15.45
C LYS A 72 11.09 -0.70 -14.31
N GLU A 73 12.33 -1.22 -14.26
CA GLU A 73 13.35 -0.82 -13.27
C GLU A 73 13.55 0.69 -13.22
N VAL A 74 13.75 1.34 -14.38
CA VAL A 74 13.97 2.80 -14.44
C VAL A 74 12.74 3.57 -13.92
N VAL A 75 11.53 3.16 -14.33
CA VAL A 75 10.28 3.80 -13.91
C VAL A 75 10.04 3.61 -12.40
N MET A 76 10.25 2.40 -11.88
CA MET A 76 10.04 2.10 -10.47
C MET A 76 11.08 2.77 -9.57
N LYS A 77 12.36 2.79 -9.98
CA LYS A 77 13.42 3.54 -9.26
C LYS A 77 13.13 5.04 -9.21
N ALA A 78 12.63 5.63 -10.30
CA ALA A 78 12.22 7.03 -10.31
C ALA A 78 11.06 7.31 -9.35
N GLY A 79 10.09 6.38 -9.24
CA GLY A 79 8.99 6.45 -8.28
C GLY A 79 9.50 6.40 -6.81
N GLY A 80 10.42 5.49 -6.51
CA GLY A 80 11.04 5.39 -5.18
C GLY A 80 11.81 6.63 -4.75
N VAL A 81 12.57 7.24 -5.67
CA VAL A 81 13.25 8.52 -5.42
C VAL A 81 12.25 9.65 -5.22
N GLY A 82 11.21 9.72 -6.04
CA GLY A 82 10.14 10.72 -5.91
C GLY A 82 9.44 10.65 -4.57
N PHE A 83 9.15 9.44 -4.09
CA PHE A 83 8.58 9.23 -2.76
C PHE A 83 9.53 9.70 -1.64
N ALA A 84 10.80 9.33 -1.69
CA ALA A 84 11.77 9.74 -0.66
C ALA A 84 11.94 11.26 -0.59
N LEU A 85 11.95 11.95 -1.74
CA LEU A 85 11.96 13.41 -1.80
C LEU A 85 10.68 14.02 -1.22
N PHE A 86 9.52 13.47 -1.53
CA PHE A 86 8.24 13.88 -0.95
C PHE A 86 8.25 13.69 0.57
N ALA A 87 8.60 12.50 1.06
CA ALA A 87 8.64 12.21 2.49
C ALA A 87 9.58 13.15 3.23
N SER A 88 10.81 13.37 2.72
CA SER A 88 11.79 14.26 3.36
C SER A 88 11.38 15.74 3.38
N SER A 89 10.44 16.15 2.54
CA SER A 89 9.92 17.53 2.51
C SER A 89 8.80 17.78 3.55
N GLN A 90 8.30 16.73 4.21
CA GLN A 90 7.21 16.85 5.19
C GLN A 90 7.75 17.10 6.59
N PRO A 91 7.16 18.01 7.37
CA PRO A 91 7.62 18.31 8.73
C PRO A 91 7.39 17.17 9.75
N ASP A 92 6.52 16.19 9.42
CA ASP A 92 6.18 15.00 10.21
C ASP A 92 6.66 13.71 9.51
N THR A 93 7.82 13.80 8.88
CA THR A 93 8.43 12.71 8.07
C THR A 93 8.44 11.34 8.77
N PRO A 94 8.86 11.17 10.03
CA PRO A 94 8.93 9.84 10.64
C PRO A 94 7.60 9.10 10.66
N GLY A 95 6.50 9.73 11.08
CA GLY A 95 5.18 9.10 11.08
C GLY A 95 4.71 8.72 9.69
N LYS A 96 4.81 9.65 8.73
CA LYS A 96 4.43 9.40 7.35
C LYS A 96 5.29 8.34 6.68
N LEU A 97 6.58 8.31 6.99
CA LEU A 97 7.49 7.27 6.50
C LEU A 97 7.04 5.89 6.96
N VAL A 98 6.73 5.74 8.27
CA VAL A 98 6.30 4.44 8.83
C VAL A 98 4.94 4.02 8.26
N ALA A 99 3.96 4.92 8.17
CA ALA A 99 2.65 4.60 7.59
C ALA A 99 2.75 4.19 6.11
N HIS A 100 3.60 4.88 5.35
CA HIS A 100 3.81 4.55 3.95
C HIS A 100 4.59 3.25 3.76
N ALA A 101 5.65 3.02 4.54
CA ALA A 101 6.36 1.75 4.55
C ALA A 101 5.41 0.61 4.91
N TYR A 102 4.58 0.77 5.94
CA TYR A 102 3.55 -0.20 6.33
C TYR A 102 2.61 -0.56 5.17
N SER A 103 2.13 0.44 4.43
CA SER A 103 1.35 0.21 3.21
C SER A 103 2.14 -0.50 2.12
N TYR A 104 3.43 -0.16 1.97
CA TYR A 104 4.27 -0.74 0.92
C TYR A 104 4.58 -2.21 1.17
N GLU A 105 4.88 -2.60 2.41
CA GLU A 105 5.02 -4.03 2.81
C GLU A 105 3.76 -4.83 2.47
N HIS A 106 2.57 -4.23 2.63
CA HIS A 106 1.32 -4.88 2.28
C HIS A 106 1.07 -4.94 0.76
N LEU A 107 1.66 -4.01 -0.02
CA LEU A 107 1.70 -4.14 -1.48
C LEU A 107 2.59 -5.31 -1.92
N GLU A 108 3.76 -5.47 -1.30
CA GLU A 108 4.67 -6.58 -1.55
C GLU A 108 4.03 -7.90 -1.16
N LEU A 109 3.44 -7.99 0.04
CA LEU A 109 2.68 -9.15 0.50
C LEU A 109 1.59 -9.54 -0.51
N ALA A 110 0.76 -8.59 -0.94
CA ALA A 110 -0.29 -8.84 -1.93
C ALA A 110 0.27 -9.31 -3.28
N SER A 111 1.37 -8.73 -3.72
CA SER A 111 2.04 -9.13 -4.97
C SER A 111 2.55 -10.56 -4.91
N TYR A 112 3.11 -10.97 -3.77
CA TYR A 112 3.53 -12.35 -3.54
C TYR A 112 2.35 -13.31 -3.40
N GLU A 113 1.24 -12.89 -2.79
CA GLU A 113 0.01 -13.69 -2.75
C GLU A 113 -0.53 -14.00 -4.16
N LEU A 114 -0.48 -13.05 -5.08
CA LEU A 114 -0.84 -13.27 -6.47
C LEU A 114 0.18 -14.16 -7.19
N LEU A 115 1.49 -13.92 -6.99
CA LEU A 115 2.57 -14.71 -7.61
C LEU A 115 2.50 -16.18 -7.18
N ILE A 116 2.29 -16.46 -5.90
CA ILE A 116 2.14 -17.82 -5.36
C ILE A 116 1.03 -18.56 -6.12
N ARG A 117 -0.14 -17.95 -6.24
CA ARG A 117 -1.29 -18.59 -6.91
C ARG A 117 -1.08 -18.85 -8.39
N VAL A 118 -0.39 -17.95 -9.07
CA VAL A 118 -0.04 -18.16 -10.49
C VAL A 118 1.03 -19.24 -10.63
N ALA A 119 2.03 -19.28 -9.74
CA ALA A 119 3.08 -20.30 -9.72
C ALA A 119 2.52 -21.70 -9.43
N GLU A 120 1.63 -21.82 -8.45
CA GLU A 120 0.94 -23.09 -8.13
C GLU A 120 0.12 -23.61 -9.33
N ARG A 121 -0.64 -22.72 -10.01
CA ARG A 121 -1.40 -23.08 -11.22
C ARG A 121 -0.48 -23.52 -12.36
N ALA A 122 0.70 -22.92 -12.48
CA ALA A 122 1.70 -23.28 -13.47
C ALA A 122 2.54 -24.53 -13.11
N GLY A 123 2.38 -25.06 -11.89
CA GLY A 123 3.17 -26.19 -11.38
C GLY A 123 4.64 -25.84 -11.07
N ASP A 124 4.98 -24.56 -10.90
CA ASP A 124 6.32 -24.09 -10.51
C ASP A 124 6.42 -23.97 -8.98
N GLU A 125 6.60 -25.12 -8.33
CA GLU A 125 6.70 -25.21 -6.88
C GLU A 125 7.90 -24.45 -6.30
N ASP A 126 9.01 -24.35 -7.03
CA ASP A 126 10.18 -23.61 -6.59
C ASP A 126 9.89 -22.09 -6.50
N THR A 127 9.22 -21.55 -7.53
CA THR A 127 8.79 -20.13 -7.51
C THR A 127 7.75 -19.91 -6.41
N ALA A 128 6.78 -20.81 -6.25
CA ALA A 128 5.78 -20.71 -5.19
C ALA A 128 6.41 -20.74 -3.78
N ALA A 129 7.39 -21.64 -3.55
CA ALA A 129 8.09 -21.73 -2.28
C ALA A 129 8.94 -20.48 -1.98
N ALA A 130 9.66 -19.97 -2.98
CA ALA A 130 10.43 -18.73 -2.85
C ALA A 130 9.51 -17.53 -2.52
N ALA A 131 8.38 -17.41 -3.22
CA ALA A 131 7.40 -16.36 -3.01
C ALA A 131 6.75 -16.42 -1.62
N ARG A 132 6.41 -17.63 -1.11
CA ARG A 132 5.89 -17.80 0.26
C ARG A 132 6.89 -17.36 1.31
N ALA A 133 8.16 -17.71 1.14
CA ALA A 133 9.20 -17.33 2.09
C ALA A 133 9.40 -15.81 2.16
N ILE A 134 9.37 -15.13 1.01
CA ILE A 134 9.47 -13.65 0.97
C ILE A 134 8.23 -13.03 1.58
N ARG A 135 7.03 -13.45 1.18
CA ARG A 135 5.76 -12.97 1.75
C ARG A 135 5.75 -13.02 3.28
N ASP A 136 6.26 -14.10 3.88
CA ASP A 136 6.29 -14.25 5.33
C ASP A 136 7.29 -13.28 5.98
N GLU A 137 8.40 -12.93 5.30
CA GLU A 137 9.35 -11.90 5.73
C GLU A 137 8.72 -10.50 5.64
N GLU A 138 7.95 -10.18 4.57
CA GLU A 138 7.22 -8.89 4.42
C GLU A 138 6.10 -8.74 5.46
N ASP A 139 5.34 -9.80 5.73
CA ASP A 139 4.32 -9.79 6.79
C ASP A 139 4.96 -9.54 8.17
N ALA A 140 6.13 -10.12 8.45
CA ALA A 140 6.87 -9.84 9.67
C ALA A 140 7.36 -8.39 9.75
N MET A 141 7.77 -7.79 8.64
CA MET A 141 8.15 -6.38 8.61
C MET A 141 6.94 -5.47 8.79
N GLY A 142 5.81 -5.76 8.14
CA GLY A 142 4.54 -5.04 8.37
C GLY A 142 4.17 -5.00 9.85
N ARG A 143 4.27 -6.14 10.56
CA ARG A 143 4.05 -6.19 12.02
C ARG A 143 5.07 -5.37 12.80
N ARG A 144 6.36 -5.44 12.46
CA ARG A 144 7.39 -4.60 13.11
C ARG A 144 7.07 -3.10 12.98
N LEU A 145 6.60 -2.66 11.82
CA LEU A 145 6.18 -1.26 11.61
C LEU A 145 4.94 -0.91 12.43
N ALA A 146 3.93 -1.79 12.46
CA ALA A 146 2.72 -1.61 13.26
C ALA A 146 3.03 -1.44 14.75
N ASP A 147 3.95 -2.22 15.29
CA ASP A 147 4.41 -2.16 16.68
C ASP A 147 5.18 -0.87 17.01
N ASN A 148 5.63 -0.14 15.98
CA ASN A 148 6.45 1.07 16.14
C ASN A 148 5.73 2.39 15.80
N PHE A 149 4.39 2.39 15.61
CA PHE A 149 3.64 3.64 15.37
C PHE A 149 3.78 4.65 16.53
N ASP A 150 3.90 4.21 17.78
CA ASP A 150 4.13 5.12 18.92
C ASP A 150 5.46 5.84 18.78
N GLY A 151 6.54 5.11 18.52
CA GLY A 151 7.87 5.69 18.26
C GLY A 151 7.88 6.65 17.06
N ALA A 152 7.15 6.32 16.01
CA ALA A 152 7.04 7.15 14.81
C ALA A 152 6.33 8.50 15.09
N VAL A 153 5.25 8.49 15.90
CA VAL A 153 4.56 9.72 16.31
C VAL A 153 5.48 10.56 17.19
N GLU A 154 6.15 9.95 18.19
CA GLU A 154 7.10 10.65 19.05
C GLU A 154 8.24 11.30 18.24
N ALA A 155 8.80 10.59 17.28
CA ALA A 155 9.83 11.11 16.40
C ALA A 155 9.31 12.27 15.55
N SER A 156 8.08 12.18 15.03
CA SER A 156 7.43 13.25 14.25
C SER A 156 7.22 14.52 15.08
N LEU A 157 6.72 14.40 16.30
CA LEU A 157 6.47 15.53 17.18
C LEU A 157 7.79 16.21 17.59
N ARG A 158 8.85 15.42 17.90
CA ARG A 158 10.19 15.94 18.16
C ARG A 158 10.76 16.71 16.95
N ALA A 159 10.62 16.15 15.74
CA ALA A 159 11.13 16.77 14.52
C ALA A 159 10.47 18.13 14.23
N LYS A 160 9.18 18.23 14.51
CA LYS A 160 8.41 19.49 14.33
C LYS A 160 8.73 20.56 15.37
N ARG A 161 9.30 20.20 16.52
CA ARG A 161 9.37 21.07 17.71
C ARG A 161 8.01 21.70 18.05
N SER A 162 6.94 20.89 17.86
CA SER A 162 5.56 21.36 18.08
C SER A 162 5.20 21.16 19.55
N ASP A 163 4.86 22.27 20.22
CA ASP A 163 4.29 22.26 21.56
C ASP A 163 2.76 22.50 21.51
N ASP A 164 2.14 22.33 20.33
CA ASP A 164 0.72 22.58 20.08
C ASP A 164 0.01 21.31 19.58
N PRO A 165 -0.45 20.43 20.49
CA PRO A 165 -1.14 19.20 20.14
C PRO A 165 -2.45 19.40 19.36
N GLU A 166 -3.16 20.51 19.60
CA GLU A 166 -4.42 20.81 18.90
C GLU A 166 -4.16 21.12 17.43
N ARG A 167 -3.13 21.88 17.14
CA ARG A 167 -2.71 22.17 15.78
C ARG A 167 -2.25 20.92 15.05
N ASP A 168 -1.56 20.01 15.74
CA ASP A 168 -1.16 18.74 15.15
C ASP A 168 -2.37 17.86 14.87
N LEU A 169 -3.34 17.81 15.78
CA LEU A 169 -4.59 17.09 15.61
C LEU A 169 -5.35 17.57 14.34
N VAL A 170 -5.52 18.88 14.18
CA VAL A 170 -6.15 19.46 12.99
C VAL A 170 -5.44 19.03 11.71
N LYS A 171 -4.11 18.99 11.72
CA LYS A 171 -3.31 18.57 10.57
C LYS A 171 -3.52 17.10 10.23
N TYR A 172 -3.48 16.20 11.23
CA TYR A 172 -3.67 14.76 10.99
C TYR A 172 -5.11 14.43 10.56
N LEU A 173 -6.11 15.13 11.08
CA LEU A 173 -7.49 15.04 10.57
C LEU A 173 -7.62 15.50 9.10
N ALA A 174 -6.93 16.59 8.73
CA ALA A 174 -6.90 17.03 7.35
C ALA A 174 -6.14 16.07 6.42
N ASP A 175 -5.11 15.36 6.94
CA ASP A 175 -4.41 14.31 6.23
C ASP A 175 -5.34 13.11 6.01
N ALA A 176 -6.06 12.64 7.03
CA ALA A 176 -7.03 11.56 6.94
C ALA A 176 -8.15 11.90 5.93
N HIS A 177 -8.75 13.08 6.00
CA HIS A 177 -9.74 13.52 5.03
C HIS A 177 -9.23 13.48 3.58
N ALA A 178 -7.98 13.84 3.35
CA ALA A 178 -7.40 13.81 2.01
C ALA A 178 -7.10 12.38 1.52
N ILE A 179 -6.75 11.45 2.41
CA ILE A 179 -6.57 10.02 2.09
C ILE A 179 -7.93 9.42 1.69
N GLU A 180 -8.99 9.65 2.47
CA GLU A 180 -10.36 9.24 2.12
C GLU A 180 -10.81 9.76 0.73
N ALA A 181 -10.50 11.03 0.44
CA ALA A 181 -10.80 11.59 -0.89
C ALA A 181 -10.08 10.87 -2.03
N GLN A 182 -8.93 10.29 -1.76
CA GLN A 182 -8.15 9.49 -2.71
C GLN A 182 -8.73 8.08 -2.83
N ALA A 183 -9.11 7.45 -1.72
CA ALA A 183 -9.79 6.15 -1.70
C ALA A 183 -11.08 6.17 -2.52
N ILE A 184 -11.93 7.18 -2.33
CA ILE A 184 -13.15 7.37 -3.11
C ILE A 184 -12.87 7.37 -4.61
N GLN A 185 -11.83 8.07 -5.07
CA GLN A 185 -11.47 8.12 -6.50
C GLN A 185 -11.07 6.73 -7.05
N LEU A 186 -10.38 5.92 -6.25
CA LEU A 186 -10.05 4.55 -6.60
C LEU A 186 -11.32 3.69 -6.66
N LEU A 187 -12.13 3.73 -5.61
CA LEU A 187 -13.30 2.90 -5.43
C LEU A 187 -14.46 3.23 -6.40
N GLU A 188 -14.57 4.47 -6.89
CA GLU A 188 -15.53 4.83 -7.96
C GLU A 188 -15.26 4.08 -9.27
N ARG A 189 -14.00 3.68 -9.52
CA ARG A 189 -13.57 2.99 -10.74
C ARG A 189 -13.41 1.49 -10.55
N ALA A 190 -13.01 1.07 -9.36
CA ALA A 190 -12.68 -0.31 -9.02
C ALA A 190 -13.78 -1.32 -9.41
N PRO A 191 -15.09 -1.09 -9.20
CA PRO A 191 -16.14 -2.02 -9.60
C PRO A 191 -16.15 -2.37 -11.08
N LYS A 192 -15.80 -1.42 -11.95
CA LYS A 192 -15.76 -1.63 -13.41
C LYS A 192 -14.52 -2.40 -13.87
N LEU A 193 -13.50 -2.46 -13.04
CA LEU A 193 -12.20 -3.07 -13.32
C LEU A 193 -12.03 -4.40 -12.58
N ALA A 194 -13.00 -4.78 -11.77
CA ALA A 194 -12.91 -5.95 -10.88
C ALA A 194 -12.85 -7.29 -11.62
N GLY A 195 -13.46 -7.40 -12.81
CA GLY A 195 -13.47 -8.63 -13.63
C GLY A 195 -14.18 -9.83 -12.98
N ASP A 196 -14.72 -9.66 -11.76
CA ASP A 196 -15.43 -10.67 -10.97
C ASP A 196 -16.54 -10.01 -10.15
N ALA A 197 -17.70 -10.67 -10.07
CA ALA A 197 -18.90 -10.11 -9.44
C ALA A 197 -18.77 -9.95 -7.91
N GLU A 198 -18.01 -10.79 -7.23
CA GLU A 198 -17.80 -10.67 -5.79
C GLU A 198 -16.80 -9.54 -5.47
N LEU A 199 -15.71 -9.43 -6.22
CA LEU A 199 -14.80 -8.29 -6.13
C LEU A 199 -15.53 -6.97 -6.40
N GLU A 200 -16.39 -6.92 -7.43
CA GLU A 200 -17.21 -5.75 -7.71
C GLU A 200 -18.07 -5.36 -6.51
N GLN A 201 -18.70 -6.33 -5.83
CA GLN A 201 -19.51 -6.08 -4.65
C GLN A 201 -18.67 -5.63 -3.44
N ILE A 202 -17.47 -6.18 -3.25
CA ILE A 202 -16.54 -5.73 -2.21
C ILE A 202 -16.26 -4.25 -2.40
N TYR A 203 -15.81 -3.84 -3.58
CA TYR A 203 -15.51 -2.44 -3.88
C TYR A 203 -16.71 -1.51 -3.75
N ARG A 204 -17.91 -1.94 -4.19
CA ARG A 204 -19.14 -1.14 -4.05
C ARG A 204 -19.54 -0.92 -2.58
N ARG A 205 -19.44 -1.94 -1.74
CA ARG A 205 -19.73 -1.81 -0.31
C ARG A 205 -18.72 -0.89 0.36
N HIS A 206 -17.45 -1.09 0.04
CA HIS A 206 -16.40 -0.27 0.61
C HIS A 206 -16.50 1.19 0.17
N LEU A 207 -16.85 1.50 -1.08
CA LEU A 207 -17.11 2.87 -1.51
C LEU A 207 -18.17 3.56 -0.64
N VAL A 208 -19.27 2.88 -0.32
CA VAL A 208 -20.31 3.46 0.55
C VAL A 208 -19.77 3.74 1.95
N GLN A 209 -18.96 2.85 2.49
CA GLN A 209 -18.31 3.00 3.78
C GLN A 209 -17.33 4.18 3.79
N THR A 210 -16.45 4.27 2.81
CA THR A 210 -15.45 5.35 2.67
C THR A 210 -16.11 6.73 2.54
N LEU A 211 -17.23 6.82 1.82
CA LEU A 211 -18.02 8.08 1.75
C LEU A 211 -18.55 8.52 3.12
N ASP A 212 -18.96 7.57 3.97
CA ASP A 212 -19.41 7.84 5.34
C ASP A 212 -18.26 8.23 6.27
N GLN A 213 -17.13 7.54 6.13
CA GLN A 213 -15.88 7.82 6.85
C GLN A 213 -15.39 9.23 6.54
N GLN A 214 -15.29 9.59 5.25
CA GLN A 214 -14.87 10.94 4.85
C GLN A 214 -15.77 12.03 5.45
N ARG A 215 -17.09 11.80 5.48
CA ARG A 215 -18.04 12.74 6.11
C ARG A 215 -17.77 12.86 7.61
N THR A 216 -17.60 11.73 8.30
CA THR A 216 -17.33 11.69 9.74
C THR A 216 -16.03 12.42 10.07
N VAL A 217 -14.98 12.21 9.29
CA VAL A 217 -13.68 12.92 9.46
C VAL A 217 -13.85 14.43 9.20
N ALA A 218 -14.63 14.82 8.17
CA ALA A 218 -14.88 16.23 7.89
C ALA A 218 -15.64 16.91 9.04
N GLU A 219 -16.69 16.27 9.56
CA GLU A 219 -17.47 16.77 10.72
C GLU A 219 -16.57 16.95 11.95
N ARG A 220 -15.68 15.96 12.22
CA ARG A 220 -14.73 16.03 13.32
C ARG A 220 -13.70 17.13 13.12
N LEU A 221 -13.19 17.29 11.91
CA LEU A 221 -12.26 18.36 11.55
C LEU A 221 -12.87 19.75 11.80
N TYR A 222 -14.13 19.96 11.42
CA TYR A 222 -14.85 21.22 11.73
C TYR A 222 -15.05 21.43 13.24
N ALA A 223 -15.37 20.37 13.98
CA ALA A 223 -15.58 20.44 15.43
C ALA A 223 -14.32 20.89 16.21
N VAL A 224 -13.11 20.57 15.72
CA VAL A 224 -11.84 21.04 16.29
C VAL A 224 -11.32 22.34 15.67
N GLY A 225 -12.17 23.08 14.93
CA GLY A 225 -11.82 24.38 14.35
C GLY A 225 -10.99 24.33 13.07
N GLY A 226 -10.83 23.16 12.47
CA GLY A 226 -10.19 22.96 11.17
C GLY A 226 -11.17 23.02 9.99
N SER A 227 -10.66 22.82 8.80
CA SER A 227 -11.47 22.67 7.59
C SER A 227 -10.73 21.83 6.54
N PRO A 228 -11.45 21.09 5.68
CA PRO A 228 -10.84 20.37 4.56
C PRO A 228 -10.01 21.30 3.69
N ASN A 229 -8.82 20.84 3.32
CA ASN A 229 -7.89 21.61 2.50
C ASN A 229 -8.15 21.29 1.01
N LYS A 230 -8.96 22.13 0.34
CA LYS A 230 -9.33 21.94 -1.07
C LYS A 230 -8.14 21.80 -2.01
N LEU A 231 -7.01 22.47 -1.73
CA LEU A 231 -5.82 22.36 -2.56
C LEU A 231 -5.13 21.01 -2.36
N LYS A 232 -5.08 20.52 -1.12
CA LYS A 232 -4.54 19.23 -0.78
C LYS A 232 -5.41 18.10 -1.36
N ASP A 233 -6.73 18.18 -1.17
CA ASP A 233 -7.68 17.24 -1.76
C ASP A 233 -7.55 17.20 -3.29
N ALA A 234 -7.40 18.36 -3.95
CA ALA A 234 -7.20 18.45 -5.38
C ALA A 234 -5.85 17.81 -5.82
N ALA A 235 -4.77 18.03 -5.07
CA ALA A 235 -3.47 17.42 -5.36
C ALA A 235 -3.51 15.89 -5.21
N MET A 236 -4.17 15.38 -4.18
CA MET A 236 -4.38 13.94 -3.98
C MET A 236 -5.24 13.33 -5.08
N ARG A 237 -6.32 14.01 -5.51
CA ARG A 237 -7.16 13.59 -6.65
C ARG A 237 -6.38 13.55 -7.96
N LEU A 238 -5.49 14.50 -8.22
CA LEU A 238 -4.63 14.48 -9.42
C LEU A 238 -3.67 13.29 -9.40
N GLY A 239 -3.12 12.93 -8.25
CA GLY A 239 -2.34 11.70 -8.08
C GLY A 239 -3.15 10.46 -8.43
N ALA A 240 -4.39 10.37 -7.96
CA ALA A 240 -5.29 9.25 -8.23
C ALA A 240 -5.70 9.12 -9.71
N LEU A 241 -5.73 10.21 -10.49
CA LEU A 241 -6.02 10.14 -11.93
C LEU A 241 -5.00 9.31 -12.72
N ASN A 242 -3.74 9.31 -12.29
CA ASN A 242 -2.68 8.51 -12.91
C ASN A 242 -2.92 6.99 -12.72
N TRP A 243 -3.59 6.58 -11.65
CA TRP A 243 -3.90 5.16 -11.41
C TRP A 243 -4.91 4.60 -12.39
N GLY A 244 -5.92 5.39 -12.78
CA GLY A 244 -6.87 4.95 -13.81
C GLY A 244 -6.20 4.63 -15.14
N THR A 245 -5.23 5.44 -15.54
CA THR A 245 -4.43 5.18 -16.75
C THR A 245 -3.50 3.98 -16.57
N PHE A 246 -2.89 3.83 -15.39
CA PHE A 246 -2.06 2.67 -15.06
C PHE A 246 -2.85 1.36 -15.19
N PHE A 247 -4.02 1.25 -14.54
CA PHE A 247 -4.83 0.04 -14.61
C PHE A 247 -5.35 -0.25 -16.01
N GLN A 248 -5.78 0.77 -16.77
CA GLN A 248 -6.25 0.58 -18.15
C GLN A 248 -5.18 0.13 -19.12
N SER A 249 -3.91 0.40 -18.84
CA SER A 249 -2.78 -0.01 -19.67
C SER A 249 -2.28 -1.43 -19.43
N HIS A 250 -2.83 -2.12 -18.41
CA HIS A 250 -2.38 -3.46 -18.00
C HIS A 250 -3.51 -4.49 -18.17
N PRO A 251 -3.31 -5.55 -18.96
CA PRO A 251 -4.34 -6.55 -19.25
C PRO A 251 -4.70 -7.46 -18.06
N ASP A 252 -3.91 -7.48 -16.97
CA ASP A 252 -4.14 -8.23 -15.72
C ASP A 252 -4.68 -7.32 -14.60
N THR A 253 -5.53 -6.40 -14.95
CA THR A 253 -6.07 -5.34 -14.08
C THR A 253 -6.70 -5.86 -12.79
N PRO A 254 -7.57 -6.90 -12.74
CA PRO A 254 -8.23 -7.33 -11.51
C PRO A 254 -7.26 -7.67 -10.36
N GLY A 255 -6.20 -8.44 -10.64
CA GLY A 255 -5.19 -8.80 -9.65
C GLY A 255 -4.41 -7.59 -9.15
N LYS A 256 -3.93 -6.75 -10.07
CA LYS A 256 -3.21 -5.51 -9.71
C LYS A 256 -4.07 -4.54 -8.92
N LEU A 257 -5.35 -4.41 -9.29
CA LEU A 257 -6.30 -3.59 -8.55
C LEU A 257 -6.51 -4.11 -7.13
N ALA A 258 -6.67 -5.43 -6.96
CA ALA A 258 -6.83 -6.04 -5.65
C ALA A 258 -5.59 -5.84 -4.76
N ALA A 259 -4.38 -6.06 -5.30
CA ALA A 259 -3.14 -5.82 -4.56
C ALA A 259 -2.98 -4.35 -4.16
N PHE A 260 -3.28 -3.44 -5.08
CA PHE A 260 -3.20 -2.02 -4.83
C PHE A 260 -4.26 -1.54 -3.81
N SER A 261 -5.51 -2.00 -3.94
CA SER A 261 -6.56 -1.69 -2.96
C SER A 261 -6.18 -2.21 -1.57
N TYR A 262 -5.69 -3.45 -1.46
CA TYR A 262 -5.23 -4.01 -0.20
C TYR A 262 -4.12 -3.17 0.46
N ALA A 263 -3.15 -2.72 -0.31
CA ALA A 263 -2.10 -1.82 0.17
C ALA A 263 -2.65 -0.45 0.57
N PHE A 264 -3.68 0.04 -0.14
CA PHE A 264 -4.29 1.32 0.15
C PHE A 264 -5.08 1.30 1.47
N GLU A 265 -5.83 0.22 1.76
CA GLU A 265 -6.46 0.02 3.07
C GLU A 265 -5.40 0.08 4.20
N HIS A 266 -4.20 -0.49 3.98
CA HIS A 266 -3.11 -0.42 4.96
C HIS A 266 -2.48 0.97 5.09
N LEU A 267 -2.53 1.80 4.04
CA LEU A 267 -2.18 3.22 4.15
C LEU A 267 -3.18 3.96 5.04
N GLU A 268 -4.47 3.69 4.89
CA GLU A 268 -5.55 4.27 5.71
C GLU A 268 -5.43 3.81 7.16
N ILE A 269 -5.24 2.50 7.41
CA ILE A 269 -4.96 1.96 8.74
C ILE A 269 -3.78 2.70 9.38
N GLY A 270 -2.65 2.82 8.68
CA GLY A 270 -1.47 3.55 9.16
C GLY A 270 -1.78 5.01 9.48
N GLY A 271 -2.51 5.69 8.62
CA GLY A 271 -2.96 7.07 8.82
C GLY A 271 -3.83 7.25 10.06
N TYR A 272 -4.81 6.36 10.26
CA TYR A 272 -5.70 6.37 11.43
C TYR A 272 -4.99 5.96 12.72
N GLU A 273 -4.03 5.05 12.67
CA GLU A 273 -3.20 4.71 13.82
C GLU A 273 -2.34 5.90 14.29
N LEU A 274 -1.81 6.69 13.35
CA LEU A 274 -1.12 7.94 13.68
C LEU A 274 -2.10 8.98 14.25
N LEU A 275 -3.25 9.19 13.60
CA LEU A 275 -4.28 10.13 14.06
C LEU A 275 -4.76 9.80 15.47
N ARG A 276 -5.05 8.54 15.77
CA ARG A 276 -5.49 8.08 17.09
C ARG A 276 -4.48 8.47 18.18
N ARG A 277 -3.20 8.25 17.92
CA ARG A 277 -2.11 8.58 18.88
C ARG A 277 -1.97 10.07 19.09
N VAL A 278 -2.07 10.86 18.02
CA VAL A 278 -2.03 12.33 18.12
C VAL A 278 -3.25 12.85 18.87
N ALA A 279 -4.44 12.33 18.60
CA ALA A 279 -5.67 12.68 19.29
C ALA A 279 -5.60 12.37 20.80
N THR A 280 -5.09 11.20 21.18
CA THR A 280 -4.86 10.82 22.58
C THR A 280 -3.93 11.84 23.28
N ARG A 281 -2.86 12.29 22.61
CA ARG A 281 -1.93 13.30 23.16
C ARG A 281 -2.56 14.67 23.28
N ALA A 282 -3.49 15.02 22.39
CA ALA A 282 -4.26 16.25 22.45
C ALA A 282 -5.40 16.20 23.49
N GLY A 283 -5.64 15.05 24.14
CA GLY A 283 -6.76 14.86 25.06
C GLY A 283 -8.12 14.80 24.35
N ASP A 284 -8.14 14.52 23.04
CA ASP A 284 -9.35 14.42 22.24
C ASP A 284 -9.78 12.95 22.09
N ASP A 285 -10.47 12.45 23.11
CA ASP A 285 -10.95 11.06 23.15
C ASP A 285 -11.99 10.76 22.07
N GLU A 286 -12.71 11.76 21.57
CA GLU A 286 -13.71 11.57 20.52
C GLU A 286 -13.04 11.27 19.18
N THR A 287 -12.02 12.05 18.81
CA THR A 287 -11.22 11.77 17.62
C THR A 287 -10.44 10.45 17.77
N ALA A 288 -9.92 10.14 18.95
CA ALA A 288 -9.20 8.89 19.18
C ALA A 288 -10.12 7.66 18.94
N ARG A 289 -11.35 7.68 19.48
CA ARG A 289 -12.33 6.61 19.23
C ARG A 289 -12.79 6.52 17.79
N MET A 290 -13.03 7.65 17.13
CA MET A 290 -13.36 7.70 15.71
C MET A 290 -12.26 7.04 14.87
N ALA A 291 -11.00 7.42 15.10
CA ALA A 291 -9.87 6.87 14.37
C ALA A 291 -9.69 5.36 14.58
N GLU A 292 -9.90 4.87 15.82
CA GLU A 292 -9.88 3.44 16.12
C GLU A 292 -10.99 2.67 15.41
N THR A 293 -12.20 3.24 15.37
CA THR A 293 -13.35 2.64 14.68
C THR A 293 -13.07 2.51 13.19
N ILE A 294 -12.65 3.59 12.54
CA ILE A 294 -12.37 3.59 11.11
C ILE A 294 -11.20 2.65 10.79
N ALA A 295 -10.11 2.69 11.56
CA ALA A 295 -9.01 1.72 11.37
C ALA A 295 -9.47 0.25 11.48
N GLY A 296 -10.46 -0.04 12.33
CA GLY A 296 -11.09 -1.36 12.41
C GLY A 296 -11.89 -1.72 11.16
N GLU A 297 -12.57 -0.76 10.58
CA GLU A 297 -13.34 -0.91 9.34
C GLU A 297 -12.41 -1.16 8.14
N GLU A 298 -11.28 -0.44 8.04
CA GLU A 298 -10.28 -0.64 7.00
C GLU A 298 -9.59 -2.00 7.11
N ARG A 299 -9.31 -2.48 8.33
CA ARG A 299 -8.82 -3.86 8.52
C ARG A 299 -9.83 -4.90 8.03
N ALA A 300 -11.13 -4.66 8.23
CA ALA A 300 -12.17 -5.55 7.73
C ALA A 300 -12.28 -5.50 6.18
N ALA A 301 -12.12 -4.33 5.56
CA ALA A 301 -12.08 -4.17 4.12
C ALA A 301 -10.85 -4.88 3.52
N ALA A 302 -9.66 -4.67 4.07
CA ALA A 302 -8.44 -5.37 3.68
C ALA A 302 -8.62 -6.90 3.77
N ALA A 303 -9.23 -7.40 4.84
CA ALA A 303 -9.48 -8.84 5.02
C ALA A 303 -10.45 -9.39 3.96
N GLN A 304 -11.47 -8.62 3.53
CA GLN A 304 -12.35 -9.02 2.44
C GLN A 304 -11.60 -9.14 1.11
N ILE A 305 -10.71 -8.20 0.79
CA ILE A 305 -9.87 -8.25 -0.40
C ILE A 305 -8.93 -9.46 -0.32
N ALA A 306 -8.29 -9.67 0.83
CA ALA A 306 -7.39 -10.80 1.05
C ALA A 306 -8.11 -12.16 0.90
N GLY A 307 -9.36 -12.26 1.30
CA GLY A 307 -10.20 -13.44 1.08
C GLY A 307 -10.55 -13.72 -0.38
N ALA A 308 -10.25 -12.78 -1.29
CA ALA A 308 -10.64 -12.86 -2.71
C ALA A 308 -9.44 -13.00 -3.68
N TRP A 309 -8.22 -13.31 -3.20
CA TRP A 309 -7.03 -13.42 -4.06
C TRP A 309 -7.20 -14.41 -5.23
N ASP A 310 -7.79 -15.57 -4.99
CA ASP A 310 -8.02 -16.56 -6.06
C ASP A 310 -8.94 -16.02 -7.14
N ARG A 311 -10.00 -15.29 -6.77
CA ARG A 311 -10.91 -14.64 -7.72
C ARG A 311 -10.20 -13.55 -8.53
N ALA A 312 -9.35 -12.77 -7.89
CA ALA A 312 -8.57 -11.72 -8.54
C ALA A 312 -7.60 -12.30 -9.58
N VAL A 313 -6.92 -13.40 -9.24
CA VAL A 313 -6.05 -14.13 -10.17
C VAL A 313 -6.87 -14.73 -11.32
N ASP A 314 -7.97 -15.41 -11.02
CA ASP A 314 -8.81 -16.04 -12.04
C ASP A 314 -9.41 -14.98 -13.00
N ALA A 315 -9.83 -13.83 -12.47
CA ALA A 315 -10.31 -12.72 -13.29
C ALA A 315 -9.19 -12.19 -14.22
N SER A 316 -7.99 -11.97 -13.68
CA SER A 316 -6.83 -11.52 -14.44
C SER A 316 -6.43 -12.51 -15.54
N LEU A 317 -6.39 -13.80 -15.22
CA LEU A 317 -6.05 -14.85 -16.20
C LEU A 317 -7.09 -14.93 -17.31
N ARG A 318 -8.38 -14.80 -16.98
CA ARG A 318 -9.46 -14.75 -18.00
C ARG A 318 -9.32 -13.54 -18.93
N GLU A 319 -8.99 -12.37 -18.43
CA GLU A 319 -8.79 -11.16 -19.25
C GLU A 319 -7.67 -11.31 -20.29
N VAL A 320 -6.63 -12.05 -19.96
CA VAL A 320 -5.52 -12.33 -20.90
C VAL A 320 -5.72 -13.61 -21.72
N GLY A 321 -6.88 -14.27 -21.60
CA GLY A 321 -7.23 -15.45 -22.37
C GLY A 321 -6.59 -16.75 -21.87
N VAL A 322 -6.06 -16.79 -20.65
CA VAL A 322 -5.59 -18.01 -19.99
C VAL A 322 -6.77 -18.64 -19.23
N GLY A 323 -7.03 -19.92 -19.42
CA GLY A 323 -8.07 -20.67 -18.69
C GLY A 323 -9.42 -20.83 -19.40
N ALA A 324 -9.54 -20.43 -20.67
CA ALA A 324 -10.75 -20.70 -21.49
C ALA A 324 -10.76 -22.09 -22.16
N GLY A 325 -9.83 -22.97 -21.80
CA GLY A 325 -9.63 -24.24 -22.49
C GLY A 325 -9.05 -25.37 -21.61
N ALA A 326 -9.68 -25.62 -20.45
CA ALA A 326 -9.44 -26.86 -19.71
C ALA A 326 -10.78 -27.49 -19.32
#